data_5a50c4dbdd3e3d89a106c4cf8904470e
#
_entry.id   5a50c4dbdd3e3d89a106c4cf8904470e
#
_cell.length_a   1.000
_cell.length_b   1.000
_cell.length_c   1.000
_cell.angle_alpha   90.00
_cell.angle_beta   90.00
_cell.angle_gamma   90.00
#
_symmetry.space_group_name_H-M   'P 1'
#
loop_
_entity.id
_entity.type
_entity.pdbx_description
1 polymer ?
#
loop_
_entity_poly.entity_id
_entity_poly.type
_entity_poly.pdbx_seq_one_letter_code
_entity_poly.pdbx_strand_id
1 'polypeptide(L)'
;MGYYVNVEPGVNVYVEDINPTGTKTILFIHGWPGNHNLFEYQFNQLPKMGYRCIGMDIRGFGLSDRPWTGYDYNRLSDDVRSVVDALKLHNFTLGGHSTGGAICVRYMSRHKGYGVSKLALFAAAAPSLVQRPYFPYGLQKQAVINIIQGTYNDRPNMLRGFGNMIFYNPVSVPLSDWIFQLGLQAASWSTAAIANTWLGEEELFNDLKTINVPTLILHGINDQVCLYPLAIAQKNSIRNSKLVPFEACGHFLFYDQRDRFNKELVQFMEA
;
A
#
# COMPACT_ATOMS: atom_id res chain seq x y z
N MET A 1 -3.39 -0.56 19.91
CA MET A 1 -4.71 -0.06 20.40
C MET A 1 -5.49 0.41 19.19
N GLY A 2 -6.62 -0.25 18.92
CA GLY A 2 -7.45 0.07 17.76
C GLY A 2 -8.47 1.17 18.08
N TYR A 3 -8.68 2.09 17.15
CA TYR A 3 -9.70 3.14 17.24
C TYR A 3 -10.11 3.63 15.85
N TYR A 4 -11.14 4.45 15.80
CA TYR A 4 -11.69 5.00 14.58
C TYR A 4 -11.39 6.50 14.47
N VAL A 5 -11.01 6.92 13.25
CA VAL A 5 -10.80 8.34 12.91
C VAL A 5 -11.88 8.75 11.90
N ASN A 6 -12.63 9.81 12.21
CA ASN A 6 -13.59 10.37 11.27
C ASN A 6 -12.84 11.10 10.15
N VAL A 7 -13.07 10.69 8.90
CA VAL A 7 -12.39 11.23 7.71
C VAL A 7 -13.28 12.10 6.85
N GLU A 8 -14.59 11.94 6.99
CA GLU A 8 -15.64 12.80 6.43
C GLU A 8 -16.96 12.53 7.15
N PRO A 9 -17.99 13.38 7.02
CA PRO A 9 -19.27 13.15 7.67
C PRO A 9 -19.82 11.74 7.38
N GLY A 10 -19.99 10.94 8.43
CA GLY A 10 -20.53 9.58 8.36
C GLY A 10 -19.54 8.51 7.88
N VAL A 11 -18.25 8.80 7.73
CA VAL A 11 -17.22 7.81 7.37
C VAL A 11 -16.06 7.84 8.34
N ASN A 12 -15.78 6.69 8.94
CA ASN A 12 -14.65 6.49 9.84
C ASN A 12 -13.70 5.43 9.25
N VAL A 13 -12.41 5.65 9.42
CA VAL A 13 -11.39 4.64 9.10
C VAL A 13 -10.82 4.06 10.39
N TYR A 14 -10.55 2.77 10.37
CA TYR A 14 -9.90 2.08 11.48
C TYR A 14 -8.39 2.28 11.46
N VAL A 15 -7.84 2.49 12.64
CA VAL A 15 -6.40 2.64 12.85
C VAL A 15 -5.96 1.72 13.99
N GLU A 16 -4.96 0.88 13.73
CA GLU A 16 -4.24 0.11 14.75
C GLU A 16 -2.94 0.85 15.10
N ASP A 17 -2.81 1.28 16.36
CA ASP A 17 -1.65 2.03 16.86
C ASP A 17 -0.90 1.19 17.91
N ILE A 18 0.27 0.71 17.55
CA ILE A 18 1.08 -0.21 18.35
C ILE A 18 2.30 0.54 18.85
N ASN A 19 2.56 0.42 20.15
CA ASN A 19 3.62 1.12 20.87
C ASN A 19 3.54 2.66 20.72
N PRO A 20 2.46 3.31 21.19
CA PRO A 20 2.22 4.75 20.99
C PRO A 20 3.31 5.66 21.56
N THR A 21 4.14 5.15 22.48
CA THR A 21 5.26 5.86 23.11
C THR A 21 6.60 5.65 22.35
N GLY A 22 6.59 4.91 21.26
CA GLY A 22 7.77 4.70 20.42
C GLY A 22 8.33 6.02 19.88
N THR A 23 9.66 6.12 19.83
CA THR A 23 10.36 7.38 19.50
C THR A 23 10.37 7.71 18.02
N LYS A 24 10.21 6.72 17.15
CA LYS A 24 10.13 6.88 15.68
C LYS A 24 8.84 6.24 15.20
N THR A 25 8.10 6.97 14.39
CA THR A 25 6.77 6.53 13.92
C THR A 25 6.82 6.13 12.46
N ILE A 26 6.16 5.02 12.14
CA ILE A 26 5.81 4.65 10.78
C ILE A 26 4.30 4.44 10.66
N LEU A 27 3.69 5.07 9.63
CA LEU A 27 2.30 4.86 9.22
C LEU A 27 2.29 3.96 7.98
N PHE A 28 1.68 2.79 8.10
CA PHE A 28 1.54 1.80 7.03
C PHE A 28 0.19 1.91 6.34
N ILE A 29 0.21 2.01 5.00
CA ILE A 29 -0.97 1.96 4.14
C ILE A 29 -0.93 0.65 3.34
N HIS A 30 -1.93 -0.18 3.54
CA HIS A 30 -1.99 -1.52 2.94
C HIS A 30 -2.34 -1.49 1.45
N GLY A 31 -2.04 -2.60 0.76
CA GLY A 31 -2.43 -2.85 -0.63
C GLY A 31 -3.83 -3.45 -0.75
N TRP A 32 -4.39 -3.35 -1.96
CA TRP A 32 -5.63 -4.01 -2.35
C TRP A 32 -5.42 -5.54 -2.45
N PRO A 33 -6.39 -6.34 -2.06
CA PRO A 33 -7.64 -6.04 -1.35
C PRO A 33 -7.55 -6.26 0.17
N GLY A 34 -6.34 -6.15 0.75
CA GLY A 34 -6.07 -6.46 2.15
C GLY A 34 -6.54 -5.42 3.16
N ASN A 35 -5.91 -5.44 4.31
CA ASN A 35 -6.09 -4.48 5.40
C ASN A 35 -4.78 -4.35 6.20
N HIS A 36 -4.77 -3.61 7.33
CA HIS A 36 -3.57 -3.37 8.15
C HIS A 36 -2.85 -4.65 8.60
N ASN A 37 -3.57 -5.78 8.75
CA ASN A 37 -2.98 -7.05 9.16
C ASN A 37 -1.97 -7.61 8.13
N LEU A 38 -1.94 -7.10 6.90
CA LEU A 38 -0.86 -7.42 5.96
C LEU A 38 0.53 -7.14 6.54
N PHE A 39 0.64 -6.22 7.50
CA PHE A 39 1.90 -5.86 8.16
C PHE A 39 2.11 -6.55 9.52
N GLU A 40 1.42 -7.66 9.79
CA GLU A 40 1.48 -8.37 11.08
C GLU A 40 2.92 -8.65 11.52
N TYR A 41 3.79 -9.09 10.62
CA TYR A 41 5.17 -9.41 10.98
C TYR A 41 6.03 -8.18 11.25
N GLN A 42 5.71 -7.04 10.65
CA GLN A 42 6.30 -5.75 10.96
C GLN A 42 5.82 -5.27 12.33
N PHE A 43 4.53 -5.41 12.60
CA PHE A 43 3.92 -5.09 13.91
C PHE A 43 4.44 -5.97 15.05
N ASN A 44 4.85 -7.19 14.77
CA ASN A 44 5.42 -8.10 15.76
C ASN A 44 6.90 -7.79 16.08
N GLN A 45 7.63 -7.12 15.21
CA GLN A 45 9.08 -6.92 15.34
C GLN A 45 9.47 -5.48 15.61
N LEU A 46 8.99 -4.52 14.82
CA LEU A 46 9.41 -3.12 14.92
C LEU A 46 9.10 -2.47 16.29
N PRO A 47 7.96 -2.72 16.95
CA PRO A 47 7.69 -2.18 18.27
C PRO A 47 8.70 -2.63 19.33
N LYS A 48 9.24 -3.85 19.25
CA LYS A 48 10.30 -4.35 20.14
C LYS A 48 11.61 -3.58 19.98
N MET A 49 11.79 -2.89 18.84
CA MET A 49 12.93 -2.04 18.55
C MET A 49 12.67 -0.57 18.89
N GLY A 50 11.54 -0.26 19.56
CA GLY A 50 11.17 1.09 19.99
C GLY A 50 10.38 1.91 18.98
N TYR A 51 9.94 1.34 17.85
CA TYR A 51 9.12 2.05 16.87
C TYR A 51 7.64 2.10 17.28
N ARG A 52 6.99 3.23 17.00
CA ARG A 52 5.53 3.32 16.95
C ARG A 52 5.08 2.89 15.56
N CYS A 53 4.30 1.84 15.49
CA CYS A 53 3.77 1.30 14.23
C CYS A 53 2.27 1.56 14.16
N ILE A 54 1.85 2.27 13.11
CA ILE A 54 0.44 2.60 12.89
C ILE A 54 0.02 1.94 11.58
N GLY A 55 -1.05 1.15 11.62
CA GLY A 55 -1.69 0.59 10.44
C GLY A 55 -3.07 1.22 10.24
N MET A 56 -3.37 1.70 9.05
CA MET A 56 -4.67 2.24 8.70
C MET A 56 -5.38 1.29 7.74
N ASP A 57 -6.64 0.96 8.00
CA ASP A 57 -7.51 0.33 7.01
C ASP A 57 -8.10 1.41 6.09
N ILE A 58 -7.88 1.25 4.78
CA ILE A 58 -8.48 2.13 3.78
C ILE A 58 -10.02 1.99 3.84
N ARG A 59 -10.78 3.08 3.60
CA ARG A 59 -12.25 3.00 3.49
C ARG A 59 -12.68 1.82 2.61
N GLY A 60 -13.71 1.09 3.02
CA GLY A 60 -14.21 -0.09 2.32
C GLY A 60 -13.45 -1.38 2.60
N PHE A 61 -12.35 -1.34 3.37
CA PHE A 61 -11.49 -2.48 3.66
C PHE A 61 -11.35 -2.70 5.17
N GLY A 62 -11.04 -3.93 5.55
CA GLY A 62 -10.83 -4.31 6.93
C GLY A 62 -11.97 -3.90 7.86
N LEU A 63 -11.64 -3.16 8.89
CA LEU A 63 -12.56 -2.68 9.92
C LEU A 63 -13.10 -1.25 9.65
N SER A 64 -12.63 -0.59 8.58
CA SER A 64 -13.12 0.74 8.20
C SER A 64 -14.54 0.72 7.67
N ASP A 65 -15.23 1.88 7.79
CA ASP A 65 -16.55 2.07 7.19
C ASP A 65 -16.50 1.84 5.66
N ARG A 66 -17.64 1.44 5.10
CA ARG A 66 -17.77 1.00 3.71
C ARG A 66 -18.68 1.93 2.91
N PRO A 67 -18.29 3.20 2.67
CA PRO A 67 -19.08 4.11 1.87
C PRO A 67 -19.22 3.57 0.44
N TRP A 68 -20.26 4.02 -0.26
CA TRP A 68 -20.51 3.60 -1.64
C TRP A 68 -19.53 4.22 -2.65
N THR A 69 -18.94 5.38 -2.34
CA THR A 69 -18.07 6.18 -3.21
C THR A 69 -16.79 6.64 -2.51
N GLY A 70 -15.90 7.33 -3.22
CA GLY A 70 -14.71 7.94 -2.66
C GLY A 70 -13.49 7.03 -2.70
N TYR A 71 -13.30 6.29 -3.78
CA TYR A 71 -12.21 5.32 -3.93
C TYR A 71 -11.11 5.77 -4.90
N ASP A 72 -11.17 7.01 -5.38
CA ASP A 72 -10.06 7.62 -6.11
C ASP A 72 -8.91 8.02 -5.18
N TYR A 73 -7.70 8.16 -5.74
CA TYR A 73 -6.52 8.43 -4.93
C TYR A 73 -6.53 9.79 -4.24
N ASN A 74 -7.28 10.78 -4.76
CA ASN A 74 -7.44 12.07 -4.09
C ASN A 74 -8.15 11.88 -2.75
N ARG A 75 -9.33 11.22 -2.77
CA ARG A 75 -10.10 10.96 -1.55
C ARG A 75 -9.34 10.04 -0.58
N LEU A 76 -8.69 8.99 -1.08
CA LEU A 76 -7.92 8.08 -0.24
C LEU A 76 -6.73 8.78 0.43
N SER A 77 -6.07 9.71 -0.26
CA SER A 77 -4.99 10.52 0.34
C SER A 77 -5.52 11.55 1.34
N ASP A 78 -6.74 12.07 1.14
CA ASP A 78 -7.41 12.95 2.11
C ASP A 78 -7.77 12.18 3.40
N ASP A 79 -8.14 10.91 3.29
CA ASP A 79 -8.35 10.04 4.47
C ASP A 79 -7.05 9.85 5.27
N VAL A 80 -5.94 9.59 4.58
CA VAL A 80 -4.61 9.53 5.21
C VAL A 80 -4.31 10.85 5.92
N ARG A 81 -4.60 11.99 5.28
CA ARG A 81 -4.41 13.32 5.89
C ARG A 81 -5.23 13.48 7.15
N SER A 82 -6.49 13.05 7.16
CA SER A 82 -7.35 13.11 8.35
C SER A 82 -6.77 12.27 9.51
N VAL A 83 -6.21 11.11 9.22
CA VAL A 83 -5.51 10.28 10.23
C VAL A 83 -4.27 10.98 10.76
N VAL A 84 -3.44 11.56 9.87
CA VAL A 84 -2.24 12.32 10.26
C VAL A 84 -2.59 13.48 11.19
N ASP A 85 -3.65 14.23 10.88
CA ASP A 85 -4.12 15.35 11.70
C ASP A 85 -4.69 14.89 13.05
N ALA A 86 -5.54 13.86 13.06
CA ALA A 86 -6.16 13.31 14.28
C ALA A 86 -5.11 12.79 15.27
N LEU A 87 -4.05 12.14 14.75
CA LEU A 87 -2.96 11.60 15.56
C LEU A 87 -1.84 12.62 15.81
N LYS A 88 -1.94 13.81 15.22
CA LYS A 88 -0.92 14.86 15.29
C LYS A 88 0.47 14.35 14.90
N LEU A 89 0.52 13.57 13.79
CA LEU A 89 1.78 12.97 13.34
C LEU A 89 2.68 14.01 12.69
N HIS A 90 3.90 14.10 13.19
CA HIS A 90 4.96 14.94 12.66
C HIS A 90 6.26 14.15 12.61
N ASN A 91 7.10 14.41 11.62
CA ASN A 91 8.40 13.77 11.47
C ASN A 91 8.32 12.21 11.43
N PHE A 92 7.35 11.69 10.71
CA PHE A 92 7.11 10.24 10.60
C PHE A 92 7.49 9.69 9.22
N THR A 93 7.69 8.37 9.16
CA THR A 93 7.83 7.63 7.90
C THR A 93 6.46 7.23 7.40
N LEU A 94 6.11 7.59 6.15
CA LEU A 94 4.92 7.09 5.47
C LEU A 94 5.32 5.87 4.65
N GLY A 95 4.73 4.72 4.94
CA GLY A 95 5.00 3.45 4.26
C GLY A 95 3.78 2.94 3.51
N GLY A 96 3.91 2.56 2.23
CA GLY A 96 2.77 2.06 1.47
C GLY A 96 3.10 0.88 0.57
N HIS A 97 2.24 -0.14 0.61
CA HIS A 97 2.34 -1.32 -0.22
C HIS A 97 1.36 -1.25 -1.40
N SER A 98 1.82 -1.57 -2.62
CA SER A 98 0.95 -1.73 -3.79
C SER A 98 0.06 -0.48 -4.02
N THR A 99 -1.27 -0.63 -4.03
CA THR A 99 -2.24 0.48 -4.05
C THR A 99 -2.01 1.46 -2.91
N GLY A 100 -1.64 1.00 -1.71
CA GLY A 100 -1.27 1.85 -0.59
C GLY A 100 -0.04 2.72 -0.90
N GLY A 101 0.91 2.19 -1.67
CA GLY A 101 2.04 2.96 -2.18
C GLY A 101 1.63 4.07 -3.16
N ALA A 102 0.67 3.79 -4.04
CA ALA A 102 0.07 4.81 -4.92
C ALA A 102 -0.65 5.92 -4.13
N ILE A 103 -1.39 5.54 -3.08
CA ILE A 103 -2.03 6.49 -2.15
C ILE A 103 -0.96 7.37 -1.47
N CYS A 104 0.14 6.78 -1.02
CA CYS A 104 1.25 7.53 -0.42
C CYS A 104 1.86 8.52 -1.42
N VAL A 105 2.08 8.13 -2.68
CA VAL A 105 2.57 9.02 -3.74
C VAL A 105 1.61 10.21 -3.94
N ARG A 106 0.29 9.96 -4.03
CA ARG A 106 -0.72 11.01 -4.13
C ARG A 106 -0.73 11.90 -2.88
N TYR A 107 -0.57 11.34 -1.68
CA TYR A 107 -0.46 12.11 -0.44
C TYR A 107 0.72 13.09 -0.50
N MET A 108 1.89 12.62 -0.94
CA MET A 108 3.09 13.47 -1.05
C MET A 108 2.89 14.65 -1.99
N SER A 109 2.21 14.45 -3.10
CA SER A 109 1.90 15.52 -4.06
C SER A 109 0.78 16.43 -3.52
N ARG A 110 -0.39 15.87 -3.25
CA ARG A 110 -1.62 16.61 -2.90
C ARG A 110 -1.51 17.38 -1.60
N HIS A 111 -0.90 16.80 -0.58
CA HIS A 111 -0.72 17.41 0.76
C HIS A 111 0.71 17.94 0.98
N LYS A 112 1.55 18.01 -0.08
CA LYS A 112 2.94 18.48 -0.01
C LYS A 112 3.76 17.75 1.05
N GLY A 113 3.46 16.45 1.25
CA GLY A 113 4.12 15.60 2.24
C GLY A 113 3.95 16.06 3.69
N TYR A 114 2.83 16.69 4.03
CA TYR A 114 2.59 17.22 5.38
C TYR A 114 2.90 16.20 6.48
N GLY A 115 3.80 16.55 7.40
CA GLY A 115 4.25 15.73 8.52
C GLY A 115 5.23 14.61 8.15
N VAL A 116 5.40 14.26 6.88
CA VAL A 116 6.24 13.15 6.41
C VAL A 116 7.70 13.60 6.32
N SER A 117 8.59 12.89 7.01
CA SER A 117 10.05 13.10 6.91
C SER A 117 10.72 12.10 5.97
N LYS A 118 10.13 10.92 5.80
CA LYS A 118 10.63 9.83 4.96
C LYS A 118 9.47 9.09 4.29
N LEU A 119 9.67 8.65 3.04
CA LEU A 119 8.71 7.83 2.31
C LEU A 119 9.28 6.44 2.06
N ALA A 120 8.48 5.39 2.27
CA ALA A 120 8.86 4.00 1.98
C ALA A 120 7.81 3.36 1.07
N LEU A 121 8.21 2.96 -0.13
CA LEU A 121 7.36 2.36 -1.15
C LEU A 121 7.67 0.87 -1.28
N PHE A 122 6.67 0.03 -1.04
CA PHE A 122 6.79 -1.42 -1.04
C PHE A 122 6.00 -1.98 -2.23
N ALA A 123 6.66 -2.44 -3.28
CA ALA A 123 6.00 -2.92 -4.51
C ALA A 123 4.85 -1.98 -4.94
N ALA A 124 5.09 -0.67 -4.93
CA ALA A 124 4.05 0.35 -5.08
C ALA A 124 3.44 0.39 -6.48
N ALA A 125 2.12 0.54 -6.57
CA ALA A 125 1.35 0.60 -7.81
C ALA A 125 1.43 1.99 -8.50
N ALA A 126 2.64 2.53 -8.61
CA ALA A 126 2.95 3.81 -9.21
C ALA A 126 4.13 3.66 -10.19
N PRO A 127 4.19 4.42 -11.29
CA PRO A 127 3.29 5.50 -11.70
C PRO A 127 1.96 5.03 -12.30
N SER A 128 1.85 3.79 -12.76
CA SER A 128 0.61 3.20 -13.27
C SER A 128 0.64 1.69 -13.12
N LEU A 129 -0.39 1.11 -12.52
CA LEU A 129 -0.58 -0.35 -12.46
C LEU A 129 -0.99 -0.91 -13.82
N VAL A 130 -1.56 -0.08 -14.69
CA VAL A 130 -2.09 -0.48 -16.00
C VAL A 130 -1.20 0.07 -17.10
N GLN A 131 -0.99 -0.72 -18.14
CA GLN A 131 -0.25 -0.31 -19.33
C GLN A 131 -0.86 0.96 -19.97
N ARG A 132 0.01 1.89 -20.37
CA ARG A 132 -0.31 3.10 -21.11
C ARG A 132 0.45 3.14 -22.44
N PRO A 133 -0.01 3.86 -23.47
CA PRO A 133 0.71 3.96 -24.75
C PRO A 133 2.17 4.39 -24.62
N TYR A 134 2.45 5.28 -23.64
CA TYR A 134 3.77 5.82 -23.34
C TYR A 134 4.48 5.10 -22.17
N PHE A 135 3.82 4.11 -21.55
CA PHE A 135 4.33 3.31 -20.42
C PHE A 135 3.83 1.86 -20.59
N PRO A 136 4.54 1.01 -21.35
CA PRO A 136 4.06 -0.33 -21.73
C PRO A 136 4.18 -1.36 -20.60
N TYR A 137 4.47 -0.91 -19.38
CA TYR A 137 4.61 -1.76 -18.20
C TYR A 137 3.33 -1.77 -17.38
N GLY A 138 3.11 -2.86 -16.64
CA GLY A 138 1.92 -3.04 -15.81
C GLY A 138 0.95 -4.07 -16.39
N LEU A 139 -0.22 -4.18 -15.79
CA LEU A 139 -1.27 -5.11 -16.22
C LEU A 139 -1.93 -4.62 -17.51
N GLN A 140 -2.32 -5.57 -18.36
CA GLN A 140 -3.18 -5.23 -19.49
C GLN A 140 -4.53 -4.70 -18.98
N LYS A 141 -5.08 -3.70 -19.67
CA LYS A 141 -6.39 -3.13 -19.33
C LYS A 141 -7.47 -4.19 -19.17
N GLN A 142 -7.47 -5.21 -20.05
CA GLN A 142 -8.45 -6.30 -19.99
C GLN A 142 -8.31 -7.14 -18.71
N ALA A 143 -7.10 -7.35 -18.21
CA ALA A 143 -6.89 -8.08 -16.95
C ALA A 143 -7.56 -7.36 -15.76
N VAL A 144 -7.47 -6.03 -15.71
CA VAL A 144 -8.16 -5.25 -14.67
C VAL A 144 -9.69 -5.26 -14.85
N ILE A 145 -10.18 -5.19 -16.10
CA ILE A 145 -11.62 -5.36 -16.38
C ILE A 145 -12.11 -6.73 -15.90
N ASN A 146 -11.33 -7.79 -16.11
CA ASN A 146 -11.66 -9.14 -15.64
C ASN A 146 -11.70 -9.21 -14.10
N ILE A 147 -10.83 -8.49 -13.40
CA ILE A 147 -10.88 -8.36 -11.91
C ILE A 147 -12.20 -7.72 -11.49
N ILE A 148 -12.62 -6.63 -12.15
CA ILE A 148 -13.87 -5.93 -11.84
C ILE A 148 -15.06 -6.86 -12.09
N GLN A 149 -15.10 -7.53 -13.23
CA GLN A 149 -16.17 -8.48 -13.56
C GLN A 149 -16.18 -9.67 -12.59
N GLY A 150 -15.00 -10.24 -12.28
CA GLY A 150 -14.87 -11.32 -11.31
C GLY A 150 -15.35 -10.91 -9.91
N THR A 151 -15.15 -9.64 -9.53
CA THR A 151 -15.67 -9.11 -8.26
C THR A 151 -17.19 -9.20 -8.17
N TYR A 152 -17.91 -8.99 -9.27
CA TYR A 152 -19.37 -9.05 -9.28
C TYR A 152 -19.92 -10.46 -9.54
N ASN A 153 -19.18 -11.32 -10.26
CA ASN A 153 -19.64 -12.64 -10.64
C ASN A 153 -19.27 -13.73 -9.61
N ASP A 154 -18.02 -13.77 -9.20
CA ASP A 154 -17.48 -14.72 -8.21
C ASP A 154 -16.23 -14.14 -7.56
N ARG A 155 -16.44 -13.20 -6.64
CA ARG A 155 -15.33 -12.52 -5.93
C ARG A 155 -14.41 -13.48 -5.17
N PRO A 156 -14.90 -14.50 -4.46
CA PRO A 156 -14.02 -15.46 -3.81
C PRO A 156 -13.05 -16.15 -4.76
N ASN A 157 -13.55 -16.62 -5.91
CA ASN A 157 -12.71 -17.27 -6.92
C ASN A 157 -11.69 -16.29 -7.54
N MET A 158 -12.12 -15.07 -7.86
CA MET A 158 -11.22 -14.00 -8.36
C MET A 158 -10.11 -13.70 -7.35
N LEU A 159 -10.42 -13.53 -6.07
CA LEU A 159 -9.45 -13.28 -5.01
C LEU A 159 -8.49 -14.47 -4.81
N ARG A 160 -8.97 -15.67 -4.93
CA ARG A 160 -8.13 -16.88 -4.86
C ARG A 160 -7.12 -16.92 -6.02
N GLY A 161 -7.58 -16.60 -7.24
CA GLY A 161 -6.73 -16.48 -8.42
C GLY A 161 -5.68 -15.38 -8.27
N PHE A 162 -6.07 -14.21 -7.77
CA PHE A 162 -5.13 -13.11 -7.46
C PHE A 162 -4.08 -13.54 -6.43
N GLY A 163 -4.49 -14.27 -5.38
CA GLY A 163 -3.60 -14.79 -4.34
C GLY A 163 -2.46 -15.67 -4.87
N ASN A 164 -2.65 -16.32 -6.03
CA ASN A 164 -1.59 -17.15 -6.66
C ASN A 164 -0.47 -16.30 -7.29
N MET A 165 -0.65 -15.01 -7.47
CA MET A 165 0.32 -14.11 -8.13
C MET A 165 1.17 -13.30 -7.15
N ILE A 166 0.83 -13.29 -5.85
CA ILE A 166 1.42 -12.36 -4.89
C ILE A 166 2.73 -12.87 -4.26
N PHE A 167 2.93 -14.18 -4.19
CA PHE A 167 4.15 -14.79 -3.66
C PHE A 167 5.04 -15.31 -4.79
N TYR A 168 6.34 -15.21 -4.59
CA TYR A 168 7.31 -15.88 -5.45
C TYR A 168 7.57 -17.31 -4.97
N ASN A 169 7.76 -17.48 -3.65
CA ASN A 169 8.00 -18.77 -3.04
C ASN A 169 6.69 -19.45 -2.62
N PRO A 170 6.62 -20.79 -2.64
CA PRO A 170 5.48 -21.49 -2.07
C PRO A 170 5.30 -21.13 -0.59
N VAL A 171 4.06 -20.86 -0.20
CA VAL A 171 3.68 -20.57 1.18
C VAL A 171 2.81 -21.69 1.74
N SER A 172 2.69 -21.78 3.06
CA SER A 172 1.79 -22.75 3.69
C SER A 172 0.34 -22.46 3.33
N VAL A 173 -0.48 -23.51 3.24
CA VAL A 173 -1.92 -23.38 3.02
C VAL A 173 -2.58 -22.46 4.06
N PRO A 174 -2.30 -22.57 5.38
CA PRO A 174 -2.85 -21.64 6.35
C PRO A 174 -2.50 -20.18 6.10
N LEU A 175 -1.28 -19.86 5.65
CA LEU A 175 -0.89 -18.48 5.31
C LEU A 175 -1.66 -17.99 4.08
N SER A 176 -1.76 -18.81 3.03
CA SER A 176 -2.55 -18.47 1.84
C SER A 176 -4.03 -18.24 2.17
N ASP A 177 -4.60 -19.09 3.02
CA ASP A 177 -6.00 -18.96 3.44
C ASP A 177 -6.22 -17.71 4.31
N TRP A 178 -5.29 -17.41 5.20
CA TRP A 178 -5.37 -16.19 6.00
C TRP A 178 -5.34 -14.93 5.12
N ILE A 179 -4.42 -14.83 4.16
CA ILE A 179 -4.37 -13.71 3.21
C ILE A 179 -5.67 -13.61 2.40
N PHE A 180 -6.21 -14.75 1.96
CA PHE A 180 -7.50 -14.79 1.28
C PHE A 180 -8.63 -14.23 2.16
N GLN A 181 -8.67 -14.61 3.45
CA GLN A 181 -9.65 -14.10 4.41
C GLN A 181 -9.54 -12.57 4.60
N LEU A 182 -8.32 -12.02 4.63
CA LEU A 182 -8.15 -10.55 4.68
C LEU A 182 -8.81 -9.86 3.48
N GLY A 183 -8.66 -10.43 2.28
CA GLY A 183 -9.30 -9.92 1.07
C GLY A 183 -10.83 -10.01 1.09
N LEU A 184 -11.39 -11.05 1.70
CA LEU A 184 -12.84 -11.22 1.85
C LEU A 184 -13.49 -10.20 2.80
N GLN A 185 -12.72 -9.60 3.70
CA GLN A 185 -13.21 -8.53 4.60
C GLN A 185 -13.52 -7.23 3.87
N ALA A 186 -12.97 -7.01 2.66
CA ALA A 186 -13.31 -5.85 1.85
C ALA A 186 -14.77 -5.89 1.37
N ALA A 187 -15.41 -4.73 1.21
CA ALA A 187 -16.70 -4.66 0.52
C ALA A 187 -16.50 -4.95 -0.98
N SER A 188 -17.47 -5.63 -1.61
CA SER A 188 -17.36 -5.96 -3.04
C SER A 188 -17.29 -4.70 -3.91
N TRP A 189 -18.11 -3.70 -3.62
CA TRP A 189 -18.08 -2.45 -4.38
C TRP A 189 -16.78 -1.66 -4.20
N SER A 190 -16.15 -1.64 -3.02
CA SER A 190 -14.85 -1.00 -2.81
C SER A 190 -13.74 -1.74 -3.56
N THR A 191 -13.80 -3.07 -3.59
CA THR A 191 -12.90 -3.92 -4.38
C THR A 191 -12.91 -3.52 -5.86
N ALA A 192 -14.10 -3.42 -6.45
CA ALA A 192 -14.27 -3.02 -7.86
C ALA A 192 -13.94 -1.53 -8.09
N ALA A 193 -14.31 -0.64 -7.17
CA ALA A 193 -14.09 0.79 -7.32
C ALA A 193 -12.59 1.15 -7.36
N ILE A 194 -11.77 0.52 -6.50
CA ILE A 194 -10.31 0.68 -6.55
C ILE A 194 -9.75 0.19 -7.89
N ALA A 195 -10.22 -0.94 -8.41
CA ALA A 195 -9.78 -1.44 -9.71
C ALA A 195 -10.17 -0.48 -10.86
N ASN A 196 -11.35 0.18 -10.77
CA ASN A 196 -11.72 1.25 -11.71
C ASN A 196 -10.77 2.47 -11.61
N THR A 197 -10.33 2.82 -10.39
CA THR A 197 -9.34 3.89 -10.20
C THR A 197 -8.03 3.57 -10.92
N TRP A 198 -7.54 2.33 -10.88
CA TRP A 198 -6.34 1.94 -11.64
C TRP A 198 -6.47 2.16 -13.15
N LEU A 199 -7.68 1.96 -13.71
CA LEU A 199 -7.93 2.15 -15.15
C LEU A 199 -7.81 3.61 -15.58
N GLY A 200 -8.26 4.54 -14.74
CA GLY A 200 -8.35 5.96 -15.08
C GLY A 200 -7.17 6.81 -14.60
N GLU A 201 -6.35 6.31 -13.68
CA GLU A 201 -5.33 7.10 -13.01
C GLU A 201 -4.10 7.36 -13.89
N GLU A 202 -3.74 8.61 -14.09
CA GLU A 202 -2.55 9.03 -14.87
C GLU A 202 -1.73 10.13 -14.17
N GLU A 203 -2.22 10.73 -13.09
CA GLU A 203 -1.54 11.86 -12.43
C GLU A 203 -0.31 11.42 -11.64
N LEU A 204 -0.22 10.16 -11.21
CA LEU A 204 0.91 9.64 -10.43
C LEU A 204 2.25 9.79 -11.14
N PHE A 205 2.29 9.87 -12.48
CA PHE A 205 3.51 10.18 -13.23
C PHE A 205 4.09 11.55 -12.87
N ASN A 206 3.22 12.52 -12.61
CA ASN A 206 3.62 13.86 -12.20
C ASN A 206 3.82 13.94 -10.68
N ASP A 207 3.00 13.24 -9.91
CA ASP A 207 3.11 13.21 -8.46
C ASP A 207 4.48 12.73 -7.98
N LEU A 208 5.03 11.67 -8.59
CA LEU A 208 6.36 11.15 -8.27
C LEU A 208 7.46 12.22 -8.34
N LYS A 209 7.35 13.16 -9.30
CA LYS A 209 8.33 14.24 -9.50
C LYS A 209 8.29 15.31 -8.40
N THR A 210 7.20 15.37 -7.64
CA THR A 210 7.00 16.35 -6.55
C THR A 210 7.61 15.88 -5.23
N ILE A 211 8.03 14.62 -5.12
CA ILE A 211 8.52 14.02 -3.89
C ILE A 211 9.94 14.47 -3.63
N ASN A 212 10.15 15.17 -2.51
CA ASN A 212 11.45 15.77 -2.14
C ASN A 212 12.08 15.15 -0.88
N VAL A 213 11.33 14.33 -0.12
CA VAL A 213 11.86 13.66 1.08
C VAL A 213 12.70 12.44 0.69
N PRO A 214 13.63 11.99 1.55
CA PRO A 214 14.29 10.71 1.37
C PRO A 214 13.27 9.60 1.15
N THR A 215 13.47 8.81 0.09
CA THR A 215 12.52 7.76 -0.32
C THR A 215 13.22 6.42 -0.48
N LEU A 216 12.71 5.40 0.20
CA LEU A 216 13.11 4.01 0.03
C LEU A 216 12.11 3.30 -0.88
N ILE A 217 12.62 2.59 -1.90
CA ILE A 217 11.81 1.77 -2.79
C ILE A 217 12.28 0.33 -2.62
N LEU A 218 11.42 -0.53 -2.07
CA LEU A 218 11.65 -1.98 -1.94
C LEU A 218 10.74 -2.70 -2.91
N HIS A 219 11.31 -3.57 -3.79
CA HIS A 219 10.51 -4.20 -4.83
C HIS A 219 11.06 -5.59 -5.20
N GLY A 220 10.16 -6.57 -5.30
CA GLY A 220 10.48 -7.91 -5.77
C GLY A 220 10.74 -7.91 -7.29
N ILE A 221 11.86 -8.50 -7.73
CA ILE A 221 12.18 -8.58 -9.16
C ILE A 221 11.16 -9.45 -9.91
N ASN A 222 10.60 -10.43 -9.22
CA ASN A 222 9.64 -11.39 -9.77
C ASN A 222 8.17 -11.03 -9.47
N ASP A 223 7.90 -9.79 -9.11
CA ASP A 223 6.54 -9.30 -8.86
C ASP A 223 5.68 -9.40 -10.13
N GLN A 224 4.59 -10.16 -10.04
CA GLN A 224 3.64 -10.39 -11.15
C GLN A 224 2.43 -9.45 -11.11
N VAL A 225 2.30 -8.63 -10.06
CA VAL A 225 1.21 -7.66 -9.87
C VAL A 225 1.69 -6.26 -10.22
N CYS A 226 2.63 -5.72 -9.43
CA CYS A 226 3.32 -4.47 -9.73
C CYS A 226 4.68 -4.79 -10.34
N LEU A 227 4.74 -4.87 -11.67
CA LEU A 227 5.95 -5.31 -12.35
C LEU A 227 7.17 -4.47 -11.97
N TYR A 228 8.34 -5.09 -11.85
CA TYR A 228 9.58 -4.42 -11.43
C TYR A 228 9.92 -3.13 -12.21
N PRO A 229 9.61 -2.96 -13.52
CA PRO A 229 9.78 -1.68 -14.22
C PRO A 229 9.06 -0.48 -13.56
N LEU A 230 8.01 -0.71 -12.75
CA LEU A 230 7.35 0.35 -11.99
C LEU A 230 8.33 0.94 -10.95
N ALA A 231 9.10 0.09 -10.26
CA ALA A 231 10.11 0.54 -9.31
C ALA A 231 11.24 1.33 -9.98
N ILE A 232 11.65 0.93 -11.18
CA ILE A 232 12.63 1.67 -11.98
C ILE A 232 12.08 3.06 -12.33
N ALA A 233 10.80 3.15 -12.73
CA ALA A 233 10.15 4.43 -13.02
C ALA A 233 10.08 5.34 -11.78
N GLN A 234 9.73 4.77 -10.62
CA GLN A 234 9.76 5.49 -9.33
C GLN A 234 11.17 6.03 -9.02
N LYS A 235 12.19 5.16 -9.12
CA LYS A 235 13.60 5.54 -8.90
C LYS A 235 14.04 6.68 -9.82
N ASN A 236 13.65 6.63 -11.08
CA ASN A 236 14.04 7.64 -12.07
C ASN A 236 13.28 8.97 -11.89
N SER A 237 12.09 8.94 -11.28
CA SER A 237 11.24 10.12 -11.09
C SER A 237 11.47 10.81 -9.75
N ILE A 238 11.82 10.07 -8.69
CA ILE A 238 12.03 10.61 -7.34
C ILE A 238 13.52 10.91 -7.15
N ARG A 239 13.87 12.19 -7.09
CA ARG A 239 15.28 12.65 -7.03
C ARG A 239 16.07 12.05 -5.87
N ASN A 240 15.49 12.07 -4.66
CA ASN A 240 16.14 11.58 -3.44
C ASN A 240 15.63 10.19 -3.07
N SER A 241 15.89 9.18 -3.92
CA SER A 241 15.41 7.82 -3.69
C SER A 241 16.53 6.78 -3.76
N LYS A 242 16.35 5.69 -2.99
CA LYS A 242 17.15 4.46 -3.04
C LYS A 242 16.23 3.32 -3.45
N LEU A 243 16.55 2.63 -4.54
CA LEU A 243 15.89 1.38 -4.93
C LEU A 243 16.71 0.20 -4.42
N VAL A 244 16.05 -0.72 -3.73
CA VAL A 244 16.60 -1.99 -3.28
C VAL A 244 15.82 -3.12 -3.94
N PRO A 245 16.41 -3.79 -4.94
CA PRO A 245 15.78 -4.95 -5.57
C PRO A 245 15.82 -6.16 -4.66
N PHE A 246 14.74 -6.95 -4.69
CA PHE A 246 14.63 -8.22 -3.96
C PHE A 246 14.58 -9.36 -4.99
N GLU A 247 15.71 -10.04 -5.19
CA GLU A 247 15.80 -11.23 -6.03
C GLU A 247 14.99 -12.37 -5.41
N ALA A 248 14.45 -13.25 -6.23
CA ALA A 248 13.62 -14.39 -5.82
C ALA A 248 12.47 -13.96 -4.88
N CYS A 249 11.77 -12.88 -5.26
CA CYS A 249 10.77 -12.22 -4.43
C CYS A 249 9.63 -11.67 -5.30
N GLY A 250 8.40 -11.91 -4.86
CA GLY A 250 7.19 -11.46 -5.53
C GLY A 250 6.64 -10.14 -4.99
N HIS A 251 5.31 -10.00 -5.09
CA HIS A 251 4.59 -8.82 -4.67
C HIS A 251 4.58 -8.62 -3.14
N PHE A 252 4.57 -9.74 -2.39
CA PHE A 252 4.57 -9.71 -0.93
C PHE A 252 5.97 -9.91 -0.37
N LEU A 253 6.88 -9.00 -0.73
CA LEU A 253 8.29 -9.03 -0.33
C LEU A 253 8.50 -9.06 1.21
N PHE A 254 7.59 -8.48 1.97
CA PHE A 254 7.60 -8.49 3.44
C PHE A 254 7.19 -9.84 4.04
N TYR A 255 6.76 -10.80 3.20
CA TYR A 255 6.60 -12.22 3.54
C TYR A 255 7.68 -13.07 2.90
N ASP A 256 7.95 -12.92 1.59
CA ASP A 256 8.96 -13.70 0.88
C ASP A 256 10.35 -13.56 1.50
N GLN A 257 10.75 -12.35 1.89
CA GLN A 257 12.05 -12.03 2.49
C GLN A 257 11.89 -11.09 3.70
N ARG A 258 11.08 -11.51 4.66
CA ARG A 258 10.66 -10.72 5.82
C ARG A 258 11.81 -10.07 6.59
N ASP A 259 12.85 -10.81 6.92
CA ASP A 259 13.94 -10.31 7.76
C ASP A 259 14.79 -9.29 7.02
N ARG A 260 15.01 -9.50 5.71
CA ARG A 260 15.68 -8.53 4.84
C ARG A 260 14.85 -7.26 4.68
N PHE A 261 13.54 -7.41 4.48
CA PHE A 261 12.62 -6.27 4.39
C PHE A 261 12.69 -5.41 5.65
N ASN A 262 12.55 -6.02 6.83
CA ASN A 262 12.61 -5.30 8.11
C ASN A 262 13.98 -4.63 8.30
N LYS A 263 15.08 -5.29 7.96
CA LYS A 263 16.44 -4.73 8.04
C LYS A 263 16.59 -3.47 7.16
N GLU A 264 16.21 -3.55 5.86
CA GLU A 264 16.32 -2.40 4.95
C GLU A 264 15.43 -1.23 5.41
N LEU A 265 14.21 -1.53 5.88
CA LEU A 265 13.30 -0.52 6.40
C LEU A 265 13.86 0.16 7.66
N VAL A 266 14.36 -0.60 8.62
CA VAL A 266 14.97 -0.08 9.85
C VAL A 266 16.20 0.77 9.53
N GLN A 267 17.11 0.28 8.70
CA GLN A 267 18.28 1.05 8.29
C GLN A 267 17.90 2.40 7.65
N PHE A 268 16.86 2.40 6.83
CA PHE A 268 16.38 3.64 6.22
C PHE A 268 15.75 4.59 7.25
N MET A 269 14.97 4.08 8.20
CA MET A 269 14.35 4.91 9.24
C MET A 269 15.40 5.49 10.21
N GLU A 270 16.51 4.80 10.40
CA GLU A 270 17.62 5.26 11.27
C GLU A 270 18.54 6.29 10.59
N ALA A 271 18.73 6.23 9.27
CA ALA A 271 19.54 7.17 8.50
C ALA A 271 18.95 8.59 8.53
#